data_24b879d76f7fc19bc2c23e97b1c2bda6
#
_entry.id   24b879d76f7fc19bc2c23e97b1c2bda6
#
_cell.length_a   1.000
_cell.length_b   1.000
_cell.length_c   1.000
_cell.angle_alpha   90.00
_cell.angle_beta   90.00
_cell.angle_gamma   90.00
#
_symmetry.space_group_name_H-M   'P 1'
#
loop_
_entity.id
_entity.type
_entity.pdbx_description
1 polymer ?
#
loop_
_entity_poly.entity_id
_entity_poly.type
_entity_poly.pdbx_seq_one_letter_code
_entity_poly.pdbx_strand_id
1 'polypeptide(L)'
;MFFLSAKSEDYNWANEIYDFLSSKGVTVFFAHKEIKRMGEAKYSEEIDEVLDNCTHMIVVASSMEHLKSKWVKHEWGIFSNDLKSGYKDGNLLTIIGEDIHKKDLPASLRHQLCFSISDYKHEILDYLLV
;
A
#
# COMPACT_ATOMS: atom_id res chain seq x y z
N MET A 1 -5.79 10.01 4.36
CA MET A 1 -6.28 8.65 4.07
C MET A 1 -5.14 7.82 3.49
N PHE A 2 -5.04 6.59 3.95
CA PHE A 2 -4.06 5.63 3.45
C PHE A 2 -4.67 4.76 2.37
N PHE A 3 -3.92 4.50 1.32
CA PHE A 3 -4.31 3.53 0.29
C PHE A 3 -3.55 2.22 0.55
N LEU A 4 -4.27 1.12 0.71
CA LEU A 4 -3.68 -0.19 0.98
C LEU A 4 -3.78 -1.05 -0.28
N SER A 5 -2.63 -1.44 -0.83
CA SER A 5 -2.51 -2.21 -2.06
C SER A 5 -1.90 -3.58 -1.78
N ALA A 6 -2.55 -4.63 -2.29
CA ALA A 6 -2.08 -6.00 -2.16
C ALA A 6 -2.69 -6.89 -3.23
N LYS A 7 -1.95 -7.91 -3.67
CA LYS A 7 -2.49 -8.95 -4.52
C LYS A 7 -3.39 -9.89 -3.71
N SER A 8 -4.35 -10.55 -4.36
CA SER A 8 -5.33 -11.40 -3.68
C SER A 8 -4.71 -12.45 -2.76
N GLU A 9 -3.57 -13.02 -3.14
CA GLU A 9 -2.88 -14.02 -2.31
C GLU A 9 -2.37 -13.44 -0.99
N ASP A 10 -2.26 -12.11 -0.87
CA ASP A 10 -1.79 -11.42 0.33
C ASP A 10 -2.92 -10.74 1.13
N TYR A 11 -4.16 -11.02 0.80
CA TYR A 11 -5.30 -10.35 1.45
C TYR A 11 -5.41 -10.65 2.94
N ASN A 12 -4.92 -11.79 3.42
CA ASN A 12 -4.91 -12.07 4.87
C ASN A 12 -4.03 -11.06 5.60
N TRP A 13 -2.86 -10.78 5.06
CA TRP A 13 -1.95 -9.77 5.63
C TRP A 13 -2.55 -8.37 5.49
N ALA A 14 -3.12 -8.07 4.35
CA ALA A 14 -3.74 -6.76 4.13
C ALA A 14 -4.91 -6.52 5.08
N ASN A 15 -5.72 -7.54 5.33
CA ASN A 15 -6.83 -7.43 6.30
C ASN A 15 -6.31 -7.17 7.72
N GLU A 16 -5.23 -7.84 8.13
CA GLU A 16 -4.61 -7.61 9.42
C GLU A 16 -4.13 -6.17 9.56
N ILE A 17 -3.46 -5.66 8.53
CA ILE A 17 -2.97 -4.28 8.50
C ILE A 17 -4.14 -3.30 8.53
N TYR A 18 -5.17 -3.57 7.74
CA TYR A 18 -6.40 -2.75 7.71
C TYR A 18 -7.01 -2.65 9.11
N ASP A 19 -7.19 -3.80 9.78
CA ASP A 19 -7.79 -3.84 11.11
C ASP A 19 -6.93 -3.11 12.14
N PHE A 20 -5.62 -3.29 12.06
CA PHE A 20 -4.68 -2.61 12.96
C PHE A 20 -4.76 -1.08 12.80
N LEU A 21 -4.68 -0.60 11.57
CA LEU A 21 -4.74 0.85 11.30
C LEU A 21 -6.10 1.43 11.68
N SER A 22 -7.18 0.72 11.36
CA SER A 22 -8.53 1.16 11.71
C SER A 22 -8.71 1.26 13.22
N SER A 23 -8.12 0.33 13.98
CA SER A 23 -8.16 0.36 15.46
C SER A 23 -7.44 1.57 16.05
N LYS A 24 -6.53 2.18 15.29
CA LYS A 24 -5.80 3.39 15.68
C LYS A 24 -6.46 4.67 15.16
N GLY A 25 -7.65 4.58 14.60
CA GLY A 25 -8.38 5.73 14.08
C GLY A 25 -7.92 6.21 12.71
N VAL A 26 -7.15 5.41 12.00
CA VAL A 26 -6.65 5.76 10.66
C VAL A 26 -7.66 5.36 9.60
N THR A 27 -7.97 6.27 8.69
CA THR A 27 -8.84 5.98 7.54
C THR A 27 -8.02 5.28 6.45
N VAL A 28 -8.48 4.09 6.07
CA VAL A 28 -7.79 3.27 5.08
C VAL A 28 -8.75 2.90 3.96
N PHE A 29 -8.34 3.12 2.71
CA PHE A 29 -9.01 2.60 1.54
C PHE A 29 -8.35 1.28 1.16
N PHE A 30 -9.08 0.18 1.28
CA PHE A 30 -8.60 -1.14 0.87
C PHE A 30 -9.35 -1.57 -0.37
N ALA A 31 -8.64 -1.60 -1.50
CA ALA A 31 -9.19 -1.88 -2.83
C ALA A 31 -10.07 -3.13 -2.87
N HIS A 32 -9.62 -4.22 -2.25
CA HIS A 32 -10.37 -5.48 -2.24
C HIS A 32 -11.78 -5.34 -1.65
N LYS A 33 -11.90 -4.59 -0.55
CA LYS A 33 -13.21 -4.37 0.09
C LYS A 33 -14.12 -3.50 -0.78
N GLU A 34 -13.55 -2.52 -1.46
CA GLU A 34 -14.33 -1.61 -2.30
C GLU A 34 -14.80 -2.26 -3.59
N ILE A 35 -14.01 -3.14 -4.19
CA ILE A 35 -14.43 -3.89 -5.39
C ILE A 35 -15.68 -4.71 -5.11
N LYS A 36 -15.76 -5.35 -3.94
CA LYS A 36 -16.94 -6.14 -3.55
C LYS A 36 -18.19 -5.29 -3.45
N ARG A 37 -18.04 -4.01 -3.08
CA ARG A 37 -19.18 -3.11 -2.91
C ARG A 37 -19.69 -2.52 -4.20
N MET A 38 -18.81 -2.15 -5.12
CA MET A 38 -19.17 -1.37 -6.30
C MET A 38 -19.01 -2.09 -7.63
N GLY A 39 -18.37 -3.26 -7.63
CA GLY A 39 -18.06 -3.98 -8.85
C GLY A 39 -16.80 -3.49 -9.54
N GLU A 40 -16.24 -4.34 -10.38
CA GLU A 40 -14.93 -4.11 -11.00
C GLU A 40 -14.90 -2.91 -11.95
N ALA A 41 -15.93 -2.79 -12.78
CA ALA A 41 -15.98 -1.70 -13.76
C ALA A 41 -16.01 -0.33 -13.10
N LYS A 42 -16.84 -0.17 -12.08
CA LYS A 42 -16.95 1.09 -11.35
C LYS A 42 -15.68 1.37 -10.54
N TYR A 43 -15.09 0.32 -9.98
CA TYR A 43 -13.84 0.45 -9.27
C TYR A 43 -12.73 1.01 -10.18
N SER A 44 -12.64 0.49 -11.41
CA SER A 44 -11.63 0.96 -12.36
C SER A 44 -11.78 2.44 -12.72
N GLU A 45 -13.01 2.94 -12.72
CA GLU A 45 -13.27 4.37 -12.97
C GLU A 45 -12.86 5.25 -11.79
N GLU A 46 -12.98 4.75 -10.57
CA GLU A 46 -12.76 5.54 -9.36
C GLU A 46 -11.34 5.42 -8.79
N ILE A 47 -10.57 4.41 -9.20
CA ILE A 47 -9.26 4.14 -8.60
C ILE A 47 -8.30 5.32 -8.75
N ASP A 48 -8.32 5.98 -9.89
CA ASP A 48 -7.43 7.11 -10.14
C ASP A 48 -7.76 8.28 -9.21
N GLU A 49 -9.06 8.53 -8.99
CA GLU A 49 -9.51 9.58 -8.08
C GLU A 49 -9.12 9.27 -6.64
N VAL A 50 -9.28 8.02 -6.21
CA VAL A 50 -8.89 7.62 -4.86
C VAL A 50 -7.38 7.73 -4.67
N LEU A 51 -6.60 7.26 -5.65
CA LEU A 51 -5.15 7.40 -5.61
C LEU A 51 -4.73 8.87 -5.53
N ASP A 52 -5.42 9.72 -6.26
CA ASP A 52 -5.15 11.15 -6.27
C ASP A 52 -5.42 11.79 -4.91
N ASN A 53 -6.43 11.33 -4.21
CA ASN A 53 -6.87 11.89 -2.93
C ASN A 53 -6.19 11.28 -1.70
N CYS A 54 -5.55 10.12 -1.82
CA CYS A 54 -4.87 9.51 -0.67
C CYS A 54 -3.56 10.24 -0.36
N THR A 55 -3.25 10.34 0.93
CA THR A 55 -2.04 11.01 1.40
C THR A 55 -0.85 10.07 1.47
N HIS A 56 -1.10 8.83 1.88
CA HIS A 56 -0.08 7.81 2.07
C HIS A 56 -0.51 6.51 1.39
N MET A 57 0.47 5.69 1.06
CA MET A 57 0.20 4.36 0.49
C MET A 57 0.98 3.29 1.24
N ILE A 58 0.33 2.15 1.45
CA ILE A 58 0.96 0.95 1.98
C ILE A 58 0.82 -0.15 0.94
N VAL A 59 1.95 -0.72 0.54
CA VAL A 59 2.01 -1.87 -0.36
C VAL A 59 2.42 -3.09 0.44
N VAL A 60 1.64 -4.16 0.33
CA VAL A 60 1.90 -5.40 1.07
C VAL A 60 2.20 -6.51 0.08
N ALA A 61 3.29 -7.22 0.29
CA ALA A 61 3.65 -8.34 -0.59
C ALA A 61 4.41 -9.44 0.14
N SER A 62 3.97 -10.68 -0.05
CA SER A 62 4.67 -11.85 0.48
C SER A 62 5.76 -12.34 -0.47
N SER A 63 5.76 -11.90 -1.72
CA SER A 63 6.78 -12.27 -2.70
C SER A 63 7.02 -11.12 -3.68
N MET A 64 8.17 -11.17 -4.36
CA MET A 64 8.49 -10.20 -5.41
C MET A 64 7.50 -10.28 -6.57
N GLU A 65 7.03 -11.47 -6.90
CA GLU A 65 6.03 -11.67 -7.94
C GLU A 65 4.74 -10.92 -7.63
N HIS A 66 4.27 -10.99 -6.37
CA HIS A 66 3.07 -10.28 -5.95
C HIS A 66 3.26 -8.77 -6.00
N LEU A 67 4.43 -8.29 -5.58
CA LEU A 67 4.77 -6.88 -5.62
C LEU A 67 4.75 -6.33 -7.05
N LYS A 68 5.18 -7.12 -8.01
CA LYS A 68 5.28 -6.75 -9.42
C LYS A 68 4.05 -7.12 -10.23
N SER A 69 3.01 -7.67 -9.62
CA SER A 69 1.77 -7.99 -10.33
C SER A 69 1.19 -6.72 -10.96
N LYS A 70 0.54 -6.89 -12.10
CA LYS A 70 0.11 -5.77 -12.94
C LYS A 70 -0.66 -4.70 -12.17
N TRP A 71 -1.62 -5.10 -11.37
CA TRP A 71 -2.50 -4.15 -10.66
C TRP A 71 -1.79 -3.48 -9.50
N VAL A 72 -1.08 -4.24 -8.68
CA VAL A 72 -0.32 -3.70 -7.54
C VAL A 72 0.75 -2.73 -8.04
N LYS A 73 1.50 -3.11 -9.06
CA LYS A 73 2.54 -2.26 -9.65
C LYS A 73 1.95 -0.95 -10.22
N HIS A 74 0.79 -1.02 -10.85
CA HIS A 74 0.10 0.17 -11.36
C HIS A 74 -0.17 1.16 -10.21
N GLU A 75 -0.68 0.67 -9.10
CA GLU A 75 -1.04 1.51 -7.96
C GLU A 75 0.18 2.16 -7.31
N TRP A 76 1.20 1.38 -6.94
CA TRP A 76 2.38 2.00 -6.32
C TRP A 76 3.21 2.80 -7.32
N GLY A 77 3.13 2.48 -8.59
CA GLY A 77 3.80 3.24 -9.63
C GLY A 77 3.26 4.66 -9.76
N ILE A 78 1.94 4.80 -9.77
CA ILE A 78 1.29 6.11 -9.79
C ILE A 78 1.68 6.92 -8.57
N PHE A 79 1.57 6.34 -7.39
CA PHE A 79 1.90 7.04 -6.14
C PHE A 79 3.36 7.44 -6.08
N SER A 80 4.27 6.55 -6.49
CA SER A 80 5.70 6.84 -6.54
C SER A 80 6.02 8.01 -7.46
N ASN A 81 5.38 8.07 -8.63
CA ASN A 81 5.57 9.18 -9.56
C ASN A 81 5.08 10.51 -8.98
N ASP A 82 3.96 10.49 -8.26
CA ASP A 82 3.43 11.68 -7.61
C ASP A 82 4.37 12.21 -6.52
N LEU A 83 5.01 11.31 -5.78
CA LEU A 83 6.03 11.71 -4.80
C LEU A 83 7.24 12.33 -5.48
N LYS A 84 7.73 11.72 -6.54
CA LYS A 84 8.93 12.20 -7.26
C LYS A 84 8.70 13.56 -7.92
N SER A 85 7.51 13.81 -8.41
CA SER A 85 7.18 15.07 -9.07
C SER A 85 6.83 16.20 -8.09
N GLY A 86 6.76 15.90 -6.80
CA GLY A 86 6.36 16.87 -5.79
C GLY A 86 4.86 17.09 -5.69
N TYR A 87 4.07 16.28 -6.39
CA TYR A 87 2.62 16.37 -6.36
C TYR A 87 2.05 15.90 -5.02
N LYS A 88 2.76 15.00 -4.33
CA LYS A 88 2.39 14.51 -2.99
C LYS A 88 3.58 14.62 -2.04
N ASP A 89 3.27 14.84 -0.77
CA ASP A 89 4.26 14.94 0.32
C ASP A 89 4.17 13.78 1.31
N GLY A 90 3.29 12.80 1.06
CA GLY A 90 3.07 11.69 1.96
C GLY A 90 4.15 10.61 1.91
N ASN A 91 3.84 9.46 2.48
CA ASN A 91 4.77 8.35 2.59
C ASN A 91 4.29 7.15 1.77
N LEU A 92 5.23 6.50 1.10
CA LEU A 92 5.03 5.21 0.46
C LEU A 92 5.73 4.17 1.31
N LEU A 93 4.94 3.28 1.92
CA LEU A 93 5.44 2.25 2.83
C LEU A 93 5.25 0.89 2.19
N THR A 94 6.29 0.06 2.25
CA THR A 94 6.21 -1.32 1.77
C THR A 94 6.34 -2.26 2.95
N ILE A 95 5.39 -3.17 3.10
CA ILE A 95 5.41 -4.21 4.15
C ILE A 95 5.64 -5.54 3.44
N ILE A 96 6.75 -6.18 3.76
CA ILE A 96 7.22 -7.36 3.04
C ILE A 96 7.34 -8.57 3.96
N GLY A 97 7.21 -9.76 3.34
CA GLY A 97 7.51 -11.02 3.99
C GLY A 97 9.00 -11.26 4.13
N GLU A 98 9.36 -12.28 4.91
CA GLU A 98 10.75 -12.60 5.22
C GLU A 98 11.57 -13.06 4.02
N ASP A 99 10.91 -13.55 2.98
CA ASP A 99 11.57 -14.03 1.76
C ASP A 99 11.99 -12.89 0.82
N ILE A 100 11.58 -11.66 1.10
CA ILE A 100 11.95 -10.50 0.30
C ILE A 100 13.00 -9.70 1.05
N HIS A 101 14.10 -9.35 0.35
CA HIS A 101 15.12 -8.46 0.89
C HIS A 101 14.93 -7.06 0.34
N LYS A 102 15.07 -6.06 1.22
CA LYS A 102 14.90 -4.65 0.84
C LYS A 102 15.76 -4.27 -0.35
N LYS A 103 17.00 -4.79 -0.42
CA LYS A 103 17.94 -4.50 -1.51
C LYS A 103 17.43 -4.93 -2.88
N ASP A 104 16.53 -5.91 -2.94
CA ASP A 104 15.99 -6.46 -4.17
C ASP A 104 14.71 -5.75 -4.64
N LEU A 105 14.20 -4.82 -3.87
CA LEU A 105 13.01 -4.05 -4.24
C LEU A 105 13.28 -3.16 -5.45
N PRO A 106 12.26 -2.88 -6.27
CA PRO A 106 12.37 -1.85 -7.31
C PRO A 106 12.84 -0.53 -6.70
N ALA A 107 13.62 0.24 -7.44
CA ALA A 107 14.21 1.48 -6.93
C ALA A 107 13.17 2.43 -6.35
N SER A 108 11.98 2.51 -6.95
CA SER A 108 10.90 3.37 -6.48
C SER A 108 10.43 3.03 -5.07
N LEU A 109 10.57 1.77 -4.66
CA LEU A 109 10.19 1.31 -3.33
C LEU A 109 11.40 1.22 -2.39
N ARG A 110 12.56 0.85 -2.93
CA ARG A 110 13.79 0.68 -2.16
C ARG A 110 14.23 1.95 -1.43
N HIS A 111 13.99 3.10 -2.02
CA HIS A 111 14.35 4.39 -1.45
C HIS A 111 13.28 4.96 -0.51
N GLN A 112 12.19 4.25 -0.32
CA GLN A 112 11.10 4.62 0.56
C GLN A 112 11.13 3.77 1.84
N LEU A 113 10.11 3.92 2.68
CA LEU A 113 10.01 3.17 3.93
C LEU A 113 9.68 1.70 3.66
N CYS A 114 10.35 0.80 4.39
CA CYS A 114 10.13 -0.64 4.23
C CYS A 114 10.13 -1.31 5.59
N PHE A 115 9.09 -2.07 5.88
CA PHE A 115 8.91 -2.78 7.15
C PHE A 115 8.67 -4.27 6.92
N SER A 116 9.03 -5.08 7.92
CA SER A 116 8.70 -6.50 7.91
C SER A 116 7.28 -6.73 8.40
N ILE A 117 6.59 -7.73 7.83
CA ILE A 117 5.25 -8.12 8.28
C ILE A 117 5.25 -8.51 9.77
N SER A 118 6.36 -8.99 10.30
CA SER A 118 6.47 -9.39 11.71
C SER A 118 6.66 -8.20 12.67
N ASP A 119 7.19 -7.07 12.19
CA ASP A 119 7.58 -5.95 13.06
C ASP A 119 6.92 -4.61 12.72
N TYR A 120 6.16 -4.52 11.66
CA TYR A 120 5.66 -3.24 11.14
C TYR A 120 4.85 -2.43 12.17
N LYS A 121 4.16 -3.10 13.09
CA LYS A 121 3.23 -2.42 14.01
C LYS A 121 3.89 -1.36 14.88
N HIS A 122 5.10 -1.62 15.35
CA HIS A 122 5.84 -0.66 16.16
C HIS A 122 6.35 0.51 15.33
N GLU A 123 6.92 0.21 14.18
CA GLU A 123 7.57 1.21 13.35
C GLU A 123 6.56 2.12 12.64
N ILE A 124 5.46 1.56 12.19
CA ILE A 124 4.46 2.33 11.44
C ILE A 124 3.76 3.39 12.31
N LEU A 125 3.63 3.15 13.61
CA LEU A 125 2.98 4.10 14.52
C LEU A 125 3.72 5.44 14.54
N ASP A 126 5.03 5.45 14.37
CA ASP A 126 5.82 6.67 14.34
C ASP A 126 5.44 7.57 13.16
N TYR A 127 4.92 6.99 12.09
CA TYR A 127 4.50 7.72 10.89
C TYR A 127 3.01 8.05 10.88
N LEU A 128 2.22 7.36 11.68
CA LEU A 128 0.77 7.59 11.76
C LEU A 128 0.41 8.80 12.62
N LEU A 129 1.27 9.15 13.56
CA LEU A 129 1.00 10.21 14.55
C LEU A 129 1.52 11.58 14.12
N VAL A 130 2.05 11.66 12.94
CA VAL A 130 2.60 12.92 12.40
C VAL A 130 1.58 13.68 11.58
#